data_5db3cb52afd6c2644dde650c1474dcb3
#
_entry.id   5db3cb52afd6c2644dde650c1474dcb3
#
_cell.length_a   1.000
_cell.length_b   1.000
_cell.length_c   1.000
_cell.angle_alpha   90.00
_cell.angle_beta   90.00
_cell.angle_gamma   90.00
#
_symmetry.space_group_name_H-M   'P 1'
#
loop_
_entity.id
_entity.type
_entity.pdbx_description
1 polymer ?
#
loop_
_entity_poly.entity_id
_entity_poly.type
_entity_poly.pdbx_seq_one_letter_code
_entity_poly.pdbx_strand_id
1 'polypeptide(L)'
;NDPAAFTDKQKLVYLHLQGLLSQFIKVYFLKIPTKHLEQQRLIDEILCLLLANFTEDKKDQEQISERKIYTINRLQYITQYVNNHYQEELNLALLAEKCNISKEYLACFFKKEMELTVETYINNVRAEHAYGELKNSKKNLTQIAISCGFSSIRTMNRAFKKLYGKSASEMKKKLIK
;
A
#
# COMPACT_ATOMS: atom_id res chain seq x y z
N ASN A 1 22.45 -13.89 -16.83
CA ASN A 1 22.07 -15.27 -16.53
C ASN A 1 21.48 -15.90 -17.80
N ASP A 2 22.21 -16.88 -18.34
CA ASP A 2 21.78 -17.59 -19.54
C ASP A 2 20.68 -18.60 -19.19
N PRO A 3 19.49 -18.58 -19.82
CA PRO A 3 18.39 -19.54 -19.60
C PRO A 3 18.78 -21.00 -19.87
N ALA A 4 19.85 -21.24 -20.66
CA ALA A 4 20.37 -22.57 -20.94
C ALA A 4 20.94 -23.29 -19.70
N ALA A 5 21.25 -22.57 -18.61
CA ALA A 5 21.78 -23.13 -17.37
C ALA A 5 20.68 -23.60 -16.39
N PHE A 6 19.41 -23.41 -16.70
CA PHE A 6 18.30 -23.79 -15.81
C PHE A 6 18.00 -25.30 -15.89
N THR A 7 17.70 -25.88 -14.73
CA THR A 7 17.11 -27.23 -14.65
C THR A 7 15.74 -27.26 -15.34
N ASP A 8 15.27 -28.43 -15.76
CA ASP A 8 13.95 -28.54 -16.41
C ASP A 8 12.80 -28.04 -15.52
N LYS A 9 12.91 -28.22 -14.20
CA LYS A 9 11.97 -27.65 -13.22
C LYS A 9 12.00 -26.13 -13.26
N GLN A 10 13.17 -25.51 -13.29
CA GLN A 10 13.32 -24.04 -13.34
C GLN A 10 12.81 -23.46 -14.67
N LYS A 11 12.99 -24.19 -15.79
CA LYS A 11 12.42 -23.79 -17.09
C LYS A 11 10.90 -23.77 -17.09
N LEU A 12 10.25 -24.77 -16.47
CA LEU A 12 8.79 -24.82 -16.32
C LEU A 12 8.27 -23.65 -15.46
N VAL A 13 8.93 -23.36 -14.35
CA VAL A 13 8.60 -22.21 -13.49
C VAL A 13 8.75 -20.88 -14.25
N TYR A 14 9.83 -20.75 -15.03
CA TYR A 14 10.07 -19.55 -15.83
C TYR A 14 8.99 -19.34 -16.91
N LEU A 15 8.58 -20.41 -17.61
CA LEU A 15 7.49 -20.33 -18.59
C LEU A 15 6.15 -19.96 -17.94
N HIS A 16 5.86 -20.52 -16.75
CA HIS A 16 4.66 -20.18 -16.01
C HIS A 16 4.67 -18.71 -15.59
N LEU A 17 5.80 -18.22 -15.07
CA LEU A 17 5.99 -16.81 -14.69
C LEU A 17 5.77 -15.86 -15.88
N GLN A 18 6.34 -16.20 -17.05
CA GLN A 18 6.10 -15.43 -18.28
C GLN A 18 4.63 -15.39 -18.67
N GLY A 19 3.91 -16.50 -18.52
CA GLY A 19 2.46 -16.58 -18.74
C GLY A 19 1.67 -15.65 -17.85
N LEU A 20 1.96 -15.66 -16.53
CA LEU A 20 1.32 -14.80 -15.55
C LEU A 20 1.61 -13.32 -15.79
N LEU A 21 2.85 -12.95 -16.11
CA LEU A 21 3.23 -11.59 -16.46
C LEU A 21 2.51 -11.09 -17.73
N SER A 22 2.39 -11.96 -18.76
CA SER A 22 1.64 -11.64 -19.97
C SER A 22 0.16 -11.41 -19.68
N GLN A 23 -0.45 -12.22 -18.80
CA GLN A 23 -1.84 -12.01 -18.36
C GLN A 23 -1.99 -10.71 -17.56
N PHE A 24 -1.07 -10.41 -16.66
CA PHE A 24 -1.08 -9.16 -15.88
C PHE A 24 -1.03 -7.92 -16.80
N ILE A 25 -0.14 -7.93 -17.81
CA ILE A 25 -0.05 -6.86 -18.81
C ILE A 25 -1.37 -6.73 -19.58
N LYS A 26 -1.98 -7.84 -20.03
CA LYS A 26 -3.28 -7.80 -20.73
C LYS A 26 -4.36 -7.18 -19.85
N VAL A 27 -4.48 -7.62 -18.58
CA VAL A 27 -5.45 -7.10 -17.62
C VAL A 27 -5.21 -5.62 -17.33
N TYR A 28 -3.95 -5.17 -17.34
CA TYR A 28 -3.61 -3.76 -17.14
C TYR A 28 -4.25 -2.84 -18.18
N PHE A 29 -4.33 -3.26 -19.43
CA PHE A 29 -4.94 -2.49 -20.51
C PHE A 29 -6.45 -2.70 -20.68
N LEU A 30 -7.05 -3.69 -20.01
CA LEU A 30 -8.49 -3.92 -20.05
C LEU A 30 -9.26 -2.88 -19.23
N LYS A 31 -10.40 -2.44 -19.79
CA LYS A 31 -11.36 -1.57 -19.10
C LYS A 31 -12.52 -2.39 -18.54
N ILE A 32 -12.25 -3.26 -17.58
CA ILE A 32 -13.26 -4.10 -16.93
C ILE A 32 -13.45 -3.68 -15.47
N PRO A 33 -14.66 -3.77 -14.91
CA PRO A 33 -14.93 -3.39 -13.52
C PRO A 33 -14.10 -4.18 -12.49
N THR A 34 -13.80 -5.45 -12.76
CA THR A 34 -13.04 -6.37 -11.92
C THR A 34 -11.52 -6.26 -12.09
N LYS A 35 -11.02 -5.32 -12.89
CA LYS A 35 -9.59 -5.15 -13.21
C LYS A 35 -8.69 -5.22 -11.98
N HIS A 36 -9.06 -4.53 -10.92
CA HIS A 36 -8.23 -4.45 -9.71
C HIS A 36 -8.14 -5.80 -8.98
N LEU A 37 -9.24 -6.54 -8.93
CA LEU A 37 -9.27 -7.88 -8.34
C LEU A 37 -8.43 -8.88 -9.15
N GLU A 38 -8.53 -8.83 -10.48
CA GLU A 38 -7.73 -9.69 -11.36
C GLU A 38 -6.24 -9.37 -11.28
N GLN A 39 -5.88 -8.10 -11.20
CA GLN A 39 -4.49 -7.70 -10.99
C GLN A 39 -3.95 -8.21 -9.65
N GLN A 40 -4.72 -8.06 -8.57
CA GLN A 40 -4.32 -8.57 -7.26
C GLN A 40 -4.13 -10.09 -7.28
N ARG A 41 -5.07 -10.84 -7.83
CA ARG A 41 -4.96 -12.30 -8.00
C ARG A 41 -3.68 -12.72 -8.71
N LEU A 42 -3.36 -12.06 -9.83
CA LEU A 42 -2.16 -12.37 -10.60
C LEU A 42 -0.87 -12.02 -9.86
N ILE A 43 -0.86 -10.93 -9.09
CA ILE A 43 0.29 -10.58 -8.23
C ILE A 43 0.48 -11.64 -7.16
N ASP A 44 -0.58 -12.05 -6.47
CA ASP A 44 -0.53 -13.07 -5.42
C ASP A 44 -0.03 -14.41 -5.98
N GLU A 45 -0.49 -14.81 -7.18
CA GLU A 45 -0.05 -16.04 -7.85
C GLU A 45 1.44 -15.98 -8.25
N ILE A 46 1.90 -14.83 -8.78
CA ILE A 46 3.33 -14.59 -9.10
C ILE A 46 4.17 -14.69 -7.82
N LEU A 47 3.75 -14.05 -6.74
CA LEU A 47 4.46 -14.10 -5.46
C LEU A 47 4.54 -15.51 -4.89
N CYS A 48 3.43 -16.26 -4.91
CA CYS A 48 3.42 -17.66 -4.49
C CYS A 48 4.38 -18.52 -5.32
N LEU A 49 4.38 -18.36 -6.65
CA LEU A 49 5.26 -19.08 -7.55
C LEU A 49 6.75 -18.79 -7.25
N LEU A 50 7.10 -17.51 -7.04
CA LEU A 50 8.45 -17.09 -6.70
C LEU A 50 8.89 -17.64 -5.34
N LEU A 51 8.06 -17.50 -4.32
CA LEU A 51 8.36 -17.98 -2.97
C LEU A 51 8.54 -19.51 -2.94
N ALA A 52 7.71 -20.26 -3.68
CA ALA A 52 7.78 -21.72 -3.71
C ALA A 52 9.03 -22.27 -4.41
N ASN A 53 9.64 -21.50 -5.33
CA ASN A 53 10.70 -22.05 -6.19
C ASN A 53 12.06 -21.37 -6.07
N PHE A 54 12.14 -20.17 -5.45
CA PHE A 54 13.37 -19.38 -5.36
C PHE A 54 13.79 -19.06 -3.92
N THR A 55 13.18 -19.71 -2.91
CA THR A 55 13.65 -19.60 -1.53
C THR A 55 14.71 -20.67 -1.27
N GLU A 56 15.92 -20.22 -0.94
CA GLU A 56 17.03 -21.11 -0.58
C GLU A 56 16.90 -21.63 0.87
N ASP A 57 17.39 -22.86 1.07
CA ASP A 57 17.60 -23.68 2.27
C ASP A 57 16.85 -23.47 3.60
N LYS A 58 16.24 -24.60 4.03
CA LYS A 58 15.21 -24.74 5.08
C LYS A 58 15.65 -24.57 6.54
N LYS A 59 16.92 -24.47 6.88
CA LYS A 59 17.33 -24.52 8.31
C LYS A 59 17.45 -23.16 9.00
N ASP A 60 17.82 -22.11 8.26
CA ASP A 60 17.80 -20.74 8.82
C ASP A 60 16.46 -20.02 8.58
N GLN A 61 15.59 -20.62 7.79
CA GLN A 61 14.33 -20.05 7.33
C GLN A 61 13.20 -20.11 8.35
N GLU A 62 13.13 -21.11 9.25
CA GLU A 62 11.98 -21.19 10.16
C GLU A 62 11.92 -19.98 11.11
N GLN A 63 13.03 -19.58 11.73
CA GLN A 63 13.03 -18.40 12.60
C GLN A 63 12.93 -17.07 11.84
N ILE A 64 13.56 -16.99 10.66
CA ILE A 64 13.45 -15.79 9.80
C ILE A 64 12.05 -15.71 9.19
N SER A 65 11.43 -16.84 8.85
CA SER A 65 10.07 -16.93 8.35
C SER A 65 9.03 -16.46 9.37
N GLU A 66 9.09 -16.95 10.61
CA GLU A 66 8.14 -16.54 11.68
C GLU A 66 8.21 -15.04 11.99
N ARG A 67 9.43 -14.49 12.12
CA ARG A 67 9.61 -13.04 12.33
C ARG A 67 9.10 -12.20 11.15
N LYS A 68 9.33 -12.65 9.92
CA LYS A 68 8.81 -11.97 8.73
C LYS A 68 7.29 -12.04 8.65
N ILE A 69 6.71 -13.21 8.90
CA ILE A 69 5.24 -13.39 8.93
C ILE A 69 4.62 -12.49 10.00
N TYR A 70 5.20 -12.43 11.19
CA TYR A 70 4.73 -11.57 12.27
C TYR A 70 4.82 -10.08 11.92
N THR A 71 5.91 -9.67 11.25
CA THR A 71 6.10 -8.31 10.72
C THR A 71 5.02 -7.96 9.69
N ILE A 72 4.81 -8.83 8.71
CA ILE A 72 3.81 -8.66 7.66
C ILE A 72 2.40 -8.57 8.25
N ASN A 73 2.02 -9.49 9.11
CA ASN A 73 0.70 -9.51 9.74
C ASN A 73 0.43 -8.23 10.55
N ARG A 74 1.44 -7.75 11.28
CA ARG A 74 1.33 -6.49 12.03
C ARG A 74 1.17 -5.29 11.11
N LEU A 75 1.96 -5.20 10.04
CA LEU A 75 1.84 -4.13 9.05
C LEU A 75 0.46 -4.17 8.37
N GLN A 76 0.00 -5.34 7.96
CA GLN A 76 -1.33 -5.52 7.37
C GLN A 76 -2.42 -5.04 8.31
N TYR A 77 -2.37 -5.43 9.58
CA TYR A 77 -3.34 -4.98 10.58
C TYR A 77 -3.37 -3.45 10.69
N ILE A 78 -2.19 -2.80 10.83
CA ILE A 78 -2.08 -1.34 10.96
C ILE A 78 -2.61 -0.65 9.70
N THR A 79 -2.18 -1.10 8.53
CA THR A 79 -2.58 -0.49 7.26
C THR A 79 -4.07 -0.67 6.97
N GLN A 80 -4.64 -1.83 7.24
CA GLN A 80 -6.09 -2.07 7.14
C GLN A 80 -6.87 -1.22 8.13
N TYR A 81 -6.40 -1.13 9.38
CA TYR A 81 -7.06 -0.30 10.38
C TYR A 81 -7.09 1.17 9.95
N VAL A 82 -5.97 1.70 9.48
CA VAL A 82 -5.89 3.09 8.97
C VAL A 82 -6.80 3.29 7.77
N ASN A 83 -6.81 2.37 6.80
CA ASN A 83 -7.67 2.47 5.62
C ASN A 83 -9.17 2.43 5.96
N ASN A 84 -9.56 1.68 6.98
CA ASN A 84 -10.96 1.57 7.38
C ASN A 84 -11.42 2.75 8.27
N HIS A 85 -10.50 3.40 8.97
CA HIS A 85 -10.81 4.43 9.97
C HIS A 85 -10.16 5.80 9.69
N TYR A 86 -9.67 6.05 8.45
CA TYR A 86 -8.91 7.27 8.11
C TYR A 86 -9.65 8.58 8.41
N GLN A 87 -10.98 8.56 8.44
CA GLN A 87 -11.82 9.72 8.75
C GLN A 87 -11.83 10.08 10.24
N GLU A 88 -11.53 9.10 11.10
CA GLU A 88 -11.56 9.22 12.55
C GLU A 88 -10.28 9.88 13.08
N GLU A 89 -10.27 10.16 14.38
CA GLU A 89 -9.07 10.65 15.05
C GLU A 89 -8.06 9.52 15.23
N LEU A 90 -7.11 9.43 14.30
CA LEU A 90 -6.02 8.45 14.33
C LEU A 90 -4.72 9.09 14.78
N ASN A 91 -4.03 8.43 15.70
CA ASN A 91 -2.69 8.80 16.13
C ASN A 91 -1.84 7.57 16.48
N LEU A 92 -0.54 7.80 16.70
CA LEU A 92 0.41 6.75 17.02
C LEU A 92 0.03 5.98 18.33
N ALA A 93 -0.52 6.69 19.31
CA ALA A 93 -0.89 6.09 20.61
C ALA A 93 -2.03 5.08 20.44
N LEU A 94 -3.08 5.46 19.74
CA LEU A 94 -4.22 4.60 19.45
C LEU A 94 -3.79 3.33 18.68
N LEU A 95 -2.96 3.48 17.65
CA LEU A 95 -2.50 2.33 16.87
C LEU A 95 -1.57 1.42 17.67
N ALA A 96 -0.74 1.97 18.55
CA ALA A 96 0.10 1.20 19.46
C ALA A 96 -0.74 0.38 20.47
N GLU A 97 -1.77 0.99 21.04
CA GLU A 97 -2.76 0.32 21.89
C GLU A 97 -3.46 -0.82 21.16
N LYS A 98 -3.97 -0.58 19.95
CA LYS A 98 -4.62 -1.61 19.10
C LYS A 98 -3.69 -2.78 18.76
N CYS A 99 -2.39 -2.55 18.66
CA CYS A 99 -1.38 -3.58 18.42
C CYS A 99 -0.81 -4.18 19.71
N ASN A 100 -1.24 -3.72 20.87
CA ASN A 100 -0.73 -4.13 22.20
C ASN A 100 0.80 -4.00 22.32
N ILE A 101 1.34 -2.85 21.87
CA ILE A 101 2.77 -2.51 21.92
C ILE A 101 2.98 -1.06 22.37
N SER A 102 4.22 -0.71 22.74
CA SER A 102 4.55 0.69 23.10
C SER A 102 4.56 1.61 21.87
N LYS A 103 4.30 2.90 22.08
CA LYS A 103 4.35 3.92 21.02
C LYS A 103 5.73 4.03 20.38
N GLU A 104 6.76 3.94 21.21
CA GLU A 104 8.16 4.02 20.81
C GLU A 104 8.53 2.86 19.90
N TYR A 105 8.10 1.65 20.28
CA TYR A 105 8.31 0.47 19.46
C TYR A 105 7.57 0.58 18.13
N LEU A 106 6.28 0.97 18.14
CA LEU A 106 5.52 1.15 16.90
C LEU A 106 6.16 2.19 15.99
N ALA A 107 6.61 3.33 16.53
CA ALA A 107 7.24 4.39 15.74
C ALA A 107 8.51 3.88 15.03
N CYS A 108 9.40 3.20 15.77
CA CYS A 108 10.62 2.62 15.20
C CYS A 108 10.32 1.52 14.19
N PHE A 109 9.44 0.60 14.55
CA PHE A 109 9.02 -0.53 13.72
C PHE A 109 8.43 -0.04 12.39
N PHE A 110 7.41 0.81 12.46
CA PHE A 110 6.72 1.28 11.26
C PHE A 110 7.63 2.10 10.35
N LYS A 111 8.48 2.97 10.93
CA LYS A 111 9.46 3.74 10.16
C LYS A 111 10.52 2.86 9.50
N LYS A 112 10.95 1.78 10.16
CA LYS A 112 11.92 0.82 9.61
C LYS A 112 11.34 0.06 8.43
N GLU A 113 10.12 -0.46 8.57
CA GLU A 113 9.52 -1.36 7.59
C GLU A 113 8.86 -0.62 6.41
N MET A 114 8.32 0.59 6.64
CA MET A 114 7.58 1.38 5.65
C MET A 114 8.35 2.62 5.14
N GLU A 115 9.54 2.90 5.70
CA GLU A 115 10.39 4.07 5.39
C GLU A 115 9.71 5.44 5.63
N LEU A 116 8.56 5.44 6.31
CA LEU A 116 7.79 6.64 6.64
C LEU A 116 7.16 6.52 8.03
N THR A 117 6.79 7.66 8.61
CA THR A 117 6.14 7.66 9.92
C THR A 117 4.66 7.28 9.80
N VAL A 118 4.08 6.75 10.89
CA VAL A 118 2.64 6.45 11.01
C VAL A 118 1.79 7.67 10.65
N GLU A 119 2.13 8.87 11.15
CA GLU A 119 1.42 10.11 10.83
C GLU A 119 1.48 10.43 9.33
N THR A 120 2.65 10.24 8.72
CA THR A 120 2.79 10.44 7.27
C THR A 120 1.91 9.46 6.49
N TYR A 121 1.88 8.19 6.90
CA TYR A 121 1.04 7.17 6.29
C TYR A 121 -0.46 7.52 6.38
N ILE A 122 -0.95 7.86 7.58
CA ILE A 122 -2.34 8.31 7.78
C ILE A 122 -2.67 9.50 6.86
N ASN A 123 -1.78 10.50 6.81
CA ASN A 123 -2.00 11.67 5.96
C ASN A 123 -1.95 11.36 4.46
N ASN A 124 -1.17 10.37 4.03
CA ASN A 124 -1.16 9.90 2.65
C ASN A 124 -2.48 9.23 2.28
N VAL A 125 -2.98 8.30 3.11
CA VAL A 125 -4.29 7.66 2.90
C VAL A 125 -5.41 8.70 2.81
N ARG A 126 -5.44 9.65 3.74
CA ARG A 126 -6.40 10.77 3.71
C ARG A 126 -6.29 11.61 2.44
N ALA A 127 -5.06 11.86 1.97
CA ALA A 127 -4.83 12.64 0.76
C ALA A 127 -5.30 11.90 -0.51
N GLU A 128 -5.15 10.59 -0.57
CA GLU A 128 -5.67 9.76 -1.67
C GLU A 128 -7.20 9.82 -1.74
N HIS A 129 -7.89 9.66 -0.60
CA HIS A 129 -9.34 9.80 -0.54
C HIS A 129 -9.80 11.23 -0.89
N ALA A 130 -9.11 12.25 -0.36
CA ALA A 130 -9.41 13.64 -0.68
C ALA A 130 -9.18 13.97 -2.16
N TYR A 131 -8.21 13.32 -2.81
CA TYR A 131 -8.00 13.46 -4.26
C TYR A 131 -9.17 12.89 -5.07
N GLY A 132 -9.73 11.76 -4.65
CA GLY A 132 -10.97 11.22 -5.21
C GLY A 132 -12.16 12.19 -5.07
N GLU A 133 -12.33 12.75 -3.87
CA GLU A 133 -13.37 13.75 -3.58
C GLU A 133 -13.20 15.03 -4.41
N LEU A 134 -11.96 15.51 -4.60
CA LEU A 134 -11.68 16.68 -5.44
C LEU A 134 -12.15 16.51 -6.88
N LYS A 135 -12.07 15.28 -7.42
CA LYS A 135 -12.46 14.97 -8.79
C LYS A 135 -13.96 14.74 -8.95
N ASN A 136 -14.59 14.11 -7.96
CA ASN A 136 -15.90 13.50 -8.13
C ASN A 136 -17.00 14.19 -7.32
N SER A 137 -16.67 15.17 -6.46
CA SER A 137 -17.65 15.81 -5.61
C SER A 137 -17.75 17.34 -5.85
N LYS A 138 -18.91 17.89 -5.55
CA LYS A 138 -19.15 19.36 -5.55
C LYS A 138 -18.73 20.02 -4.23
N LYS A 139 -18.16 19.27 -3.29
CA LYS A 139 -17.75 19.78 -1.97
C LYS A 139 -16.68 20.87 -2.11
N ASN A 140 -16.70 21.84 -1.20
CA ASN A 140 -15.60 22.78 -1.09
C ASN A 140 -14.38 22.16 -0.37
N LEU A 141 -13.22 22.84 -0.39
CA LEU A 141 -11.98 22.31 0.20
C LEU A 141 -12.08 22.05 1.70
N THR A 142 -12.86 22.88 2.42
CA THR A 142 -13.09 22.70 3.86
C THR A 142 -13.87 21.42 4.13
N GLN A 143 -14.95 21.21 3.38
CA GLN A 143 -15.77 20.01 3.49
C GLN A 143 -14.98 18.75 3.16
N ILE A 144 -14.14 18.78 2.10
CA ILE A 144 -13.28 17.66 1.72
C ILE A 144 -12.25 17.37 2.82
N ALA A 145 -11.60 18.41 3.37
CA ALA A 145 -10.64 18.23 4.44
C ALA A 145 -11.27 17.52 5.65
N ILE A 146 -12.43 18.01 6.10
CA ILE A 146 -13.14 17.44 7.25
C ILE A 146 -13.62 16.01 6.95
N SER A 147 -14.27 15.78 5.79
CA SER A 147 -14.79 14.44 5.44
C SER A 147 -13.69 13.40 5.24
N CYS A 148 -12.45 13.81 4.97
CA CYS A 148 -11.30 12.91 4.86
C CYS A 148 -10.46 12.87 6.15
N GLY A 149 -10.94 13.40 7.26
CA GLY A 149 -10.29 13.31 8.58
C GLY A 149 -9.11 14.27 8.81
N PHE A 150 -8.91 15.27 7.94
CA PHE A 150 -7.91 16.30 8.21
C PHE A 150 -8.43 17.32 9.22
N SER A 151 -7.58 17.75 10.14
CA SER A 151 -7.89 18.81 11.10
C SER A 151 -8.09 20.19 10.46
N SER A 152 -7.56 20.40 9.26
CA SER A 152 -7.67 21.68 8.53
C SER A 152 -7.29 21.53 7.05
N ILE A 153 -7.71 22.50 6.22
CA ILE A 153 -7.24 22.65 4.83
C ILE A 153 -5.71 22.79 4.77
N ARG A 154 -5.10 23.45 5.76
CA ARG A 154 -3.64 23.62 5.83
C ARG A 154 -2.93 22.28 5.94
N THR A 155 -3.42 21.38 6.80
CA THR A 155 -2.88 20.02 6.97
C THR A 155 -3.06 19.19 5.69
N MET A 156 -4.24 19.25 5.08
CA MET A 156 -4.51 18.61 3.79
C MET A 156 -3.57 19.14 2.70
N ASN A 157 -3.42 20.45 2.53
CA ASN A 157 -2.53 21.02 1.52
C ASN A 157 -1.07 20.61 1.73
N ARG A 158 -0.61 20.50 2.98
CA ARG A 158 0.74 20.02 3.31
C ARG A 158 0.94 18.54 2.91
N ALA A 159 -0.04 17.69 3.20
CA ALA A 159 -0.02 16.29 2.79
C ALA A 159 0.00 16.16 1.25
N PHE A 160 -0.85 16.91 0.56
CA PHE A 160 -0.90 16.94 -0.91
C PHE A 160 0.43 17.39 -1.54
N LYS A 161 1.05 18.44 -1.00
CA LYS A 161 2.37 18.89 -1.50
C LYS A 161 3.43 17.80 -1.34
N LYS A 162 3.40 17.08 -0.21
CA LYS A 162 4.36 15.99 0.05
C LYS A 162 4.14 14.80 -0.88
N LEU A 163 2.89 14.43 -1.15
CA LEU A 163 2.54 13.23 -1.92
C LEU A 163 2.51 13.48 -3.43
N TYR A 164 1.98 14.65 -3.86
CA TYR A 164 1.72 14.95 -5.28
C TYR A 164 2.52 16.14 -5.82
N GLY A 165 3.36 16.77 -5.00
CA GLY A 165 4.14 17.95 -5.39
C GLY A 165 3.32 19.26 -5.51
N LYS A 166 1.99 19.21 -5.36
CA LYS A 166 1.05 20.36 -5.47
C LYS A 166 0.04 20.31 -4.35
N SER A 167 -0.45 21.49 -3.93
CA SER A 167 -1.52 21.54 -2.92
C SER A 167 -2.87 21.12 -3.48
N ALA A 168 -3.78 20.65 -2.60
CA ALA A 168 -5.17 20.37 -2.97
C ALA A 168 -5.87 21.60 -3.59
N SER A 169 -5.57 22.78 -3.08
CA SER A 169 -6.10 24.05 -3.59
C SER A 169 -5.66 24.33 -5.04
N GLU A 170 -4.39 24.07 -5.36
CA GLU A 170 -3.85 24.21 -6.73
C GLU A 170 -4.43 23.16 -7.67
N MET A 171 -4.60 21.92 -7.19
CA MET A 171 -5.22 20.87 -7.98
C MET A 171 -6.68 21.14 -8.29
N LYS A 172 -7.46 21.60 -7.31
CA LYS A 172 -8.87 21.96 -7.53
C LYS A 172 -9.04 23.06 -8.57
N LYS A 173 -8.19 24.10 -8.56
CA LYS A 173 -8.21 25.15 -9.58
C LYS A 173 -7.99 24.63 -11.00
N LYS A 174 -7.23 23.54 -11.17
CA LYS A 174 -6.98 22.92 -12.49
C LYS A 174 -8.12 22.02 -12.96
N LEU A 175 -8.91 21.47 -12.04
CA LEU A 175 -10.04 20.60 -12.37
C LEU A 175 -11.32 21.40 -12.75
N ILE A 176 -11.36 22.69 -12.40
CA ILE A 176 -12.51 23.59 -12.68
C ILE A 176 -12.30 24.36 -14.01
N LYS A 177 -11.11 24.28 -14.61
CA LYS A 177 -10.83 24.80 -15.97
C LYS A 177 -11.08 23.71 -17.00
#